data_8fc752c21b1acc9a2217ac9ad9a9678b
#
_entry.id   8fc752c21b1acc9a2217ac9ad9a9678b
#
_cell.length_a   1.000
_cell.length_b   1.000
_cell.length_c   1.000
_cell.angle_alpha   90.00
_cell.angle_beta   90.00
_cell.angle_gamma   90.00
#
_symmetry.space_group_name_H-M   'P 1'
#
loop_
_entity.id
_entity.type
_entity.pdbx_description
1 polymer ?
#
loop_
_entity_poly.entity_id
_entity_poly.type
_entity_poly.pdbx_seq_one_letter_code
_entity_poly.pdbx_strand_id
1 'polypeptide(L)'
;EYVATDACAMKIRAEDGRSVSDEDIRYFIRNLPNGKDTEHFSTLDASGSTSQAANTIEAIEAGSSLLLIDEDTSATNFMIRDELMEQVIAADHEPIVPFIKRVRQLYREKDISTILVAGSCGSFFHVADQVIQMDRYLPKEITKEAKKAAKAYPLKMKLSDDNIKLQKQRKITLPKAED
;
A
#
# COMPACT_ATOMS: atom_id res chain seq x y z
N GLU A 1 -1.41 -16.59 12.86
CA GLU A 1 -2.15 -16.72 11.58
C GLU A 1 -1.41 -17.68 10.66
N TYR A 2 -2.15 -18.54 9.99
CA TYR A 2 -1.60 -19.51 9.05
C TYR A 2 -2.08 -19.16 7.63
N VAL A 3 -1.15 -19.06 6.68
CA VAL A 3 -1.44 -18.81 5.26
C VAL A 3 -0.83 -19.94 4.45
N ALA A 4 -1.64 -20.59 3.61
CA ALA A 4 -1.18 -21.58 2.64
C ALA A 4 -1.46 -21.02 1.23
N THR A 5 -0.42 -20.82 0.43
CA THR A 5 -0.51 -20.27 -0.92
C THR A 5 0.71 -20.67 -1.74
N ASP A 6 0.54 -20.79 -3.04
CA ASP A 6 1.64 -20.96 -4.01
C ASP A 6 2.25 -19.61 -4.43
N ALA A 7 1.59 -18.48 -4.05
CA ALA A 7 2.09 -17.14 -4.32
C ALA A 7 3.25 -16.77 -3.37
N CYS A 8 4.17 -15.93 -3.87
CA CYS A 8 5.16 -15.27 -3.00
C CYS A 8 4.44 -14.19 -2.19
N ALA A 9 3.90 -14.57 -1.01
CA ALA A 9 3.07 -13.71 -0.18
C ALA A 9 3.89 -12.98 0.88
N MET A 10 3.67 -11.68 1.03
CA MET A 10 4.27 -10.83 2.06
C MET A 10 3.20 -10.11 2.87
N LYS A 11 3.31 -10.16 4.21
CA LYS A 11 2.47 -9.35 5.10
C LYS A 11 3.05 -7.93 5.18
N ILE A 12 2.22 -6.95 4.86
CA ILE A 12 2.56 -5.53 4.91
C ILE A 12 1.84 -4.89 6.09
N ARG A 13 2.57 -4.17 6.91
CA ARG A 13 2.05 -3.44 8.06
C ARG A 13 2.85 -2.16 8.31
N ALA A 14 2.31 -1.26 9.11
CA ALA A 14 3.06 -0.14 9.67
C ALA A 14 3.99 -0.63 10.77
N GLU A 15 5.20 -0.08 10.83
CA GLU A 15 6.24 -0.39 11.82
C GLU A 15 6.91 0.91 12.25
N ASP A 16 6.25 1.62 13.19
CA ASP A 16 6.79 2.86 13.73
C ASP A 16 8.17 2.63 14.36
N GLY A 17 9.10 3.54 14.12
CA GLY A 17 10.46 3.46 14.65
C GLY A 17 11.41 2.56 13.88
N ARG A 18 10.95 1.88 12.83
CA ARG A 18 11.80 1.05 11.99
C ARG A 18 12.83 1.91 11.22
N SER A 19 14.04 1.40 11.05
CA SER A 19 15.02 2.00 10.13
C SER A 19 14.73 1.62 8.68
N VAL A 20 14.94 2.58 7.77
CA VAL A 20 14.90 2.42 6.31
C VAL A 20 16.21 2.92 5.74
N SER A 21 16.78 2.23 4.76
CA SER A 21 18.06 2.59 4.16
C SER A 21 17.98 2.54 2.63
N ASP A 22 18.22 3.69 2.02
CA ASP A 22 18.33 3.86 0.56
C ASP A 22 17.16 3.25 -0.24
N GLU A 23 15.91 3.59 0.15
CA GLU A 23 14.70 3.07 -0.46
C GLU A 23 14.01 4.10 -1.33
N ASP A 24 13.61 3.73 -2.56
CA ASP A 24 12.78 4.59 -3.42
C ASP A 24 11.30 4.47 -3.05
N ILE A 25 10.85 5.36 -2.17
CA ILE A 25 9.46 5.39 -1.70
C ILE A 25 8.53 6.29 -2.51
N ARG A 26 9.00 6.90 -3.62
CA ARG A 26 8.23 7.88 -4.44
C ARG A 26 6.92 7.33 -4.98
N TYR A 27 6.79 6.03 -5.10
CA TYR A 27 5.53 5.41 -5.51
C TYR A 27 4.38 5.73 -4.56
N PHE A 28 4.68 5.86 -3.26
CA PHE A 28 3.70 6.18 -2.23
C PHE A 28 3.94 7.51 -1.54
N ILE A 29 5.19 7.98 -1.43
CA ILE A 29 5.50 9.21 -0.68
C ILE A 29 6.38 10.12 -1.52
N ARG A 30 5.94 11.38 -1.68
CA ARG A 30 6.62 12.40 -2.47
C ARG A 30 6.70 13.72 -1.71
N ASN A 31 7.70 14.52 -2.01
CA ASN A 31 7.77 15.91 -1.53
C ASN A 31 7.60 16.04 -0.02
N LEU A 32 8.39 15.29 0.75
CA LEU A 32 8.33 15.39 2.21
C LEU A 32 8.56 16.84 2.67
N PRO A 33 7.77 17.36 3.64
CA PRO A 33 7.86 18.75 4.10
C PRO A 33 9.23 19.13 4.66
N ASN A 34 10.00 18.16 5.14
CA ASN A 34 11.35 18.36 5.66
C ASN A 34 12.43 18.33 4.57
N GLY A 35 12.06 18.23 3.28
CA GLY A 35 12.96 18.21 2.15
C GLY A 35 13.82 16.93 2.02
N LYS A 36 13.52 15.88 2.79
CA LYS A 36 14.22 14.59 2.64
C LYS A 36 13.97 14.01 1.25
N ASP A 37 15.02 13.46 0.66
CA ASP A 37 14.95 12.73 -0.58
C ASP A 37 14.06 11.49 -0.42
N THR A 38 13.17 11.27 -1.38
CA THR A 38 12.25 10.12 -1.41
C THR A 38 12.65 9.09 -2.46
N GLU A 39 13.65 9.37 -3.29
CA GLU A 39 14.28 8.43 -4.21
C GLU A 39 15.37 7.60 -3.51
N HIS A 40 16.14 8.24 -2.63
CA HIS A 40 17.17 7.61 -1.80
C HIS A 40 16.82 7.82 -0.32
N PHE A 41 15.63 7.36 0.05
CA PHE A 41 15.10 7.61 1.38
C PHE A 41 15.82 6.79 2.44
N SER A 42 16.32 7.48 3.46
CA SER A 42 16.96 6.85 4.62
C SER A 42 16.50 7.53 5.92
N THR A 43 16.21 6.72 6.92
CA THR A 43 15.88 7.17 8.28
C THR A 43 16.17 6.08 9.29
N LEU A 44 16.49 6.47 10.53
CA LEU A 44 16.61 5.53 11.65
C LEU A 44 15.30 5.36 12.42
N ASP A 45 14.31 6.22 12.11
CA ASP A 45 13.04 6.30 12.85
C ASP A 45 11.92 6.67 11.85
N ALA A 46 11.37 5.66 11.19
CA ALA A 46 10.29 5.85 10.23
C ALA A 46 8.93 5.95 10.93
N SER A 47 8.08 6.88 10.47
CA SER A 47 6.66 6.88 10.87
C SER A 47 5.91 5.67 10.30
N GLY A 48 4.73 5.37 10.83
CA GLY A 48 3.91 4.25 10.36
C GLY A 48 3.66 4.26 8.85
N SER A 49 3.28 5.40 8.28
CA SER A 49 3.05 5.51 6.82
C SER A 49 4.35 5.35 6.01
N THR A 50 5.45 5.90 6.50
CA THR A 50 6.75 5.82 5.82
C THR A 50 7.31 4.39 5.87
N SER A 51 7.23 3.73 7.02
CA SER A 51 7.64 2.34 7.18
C SER A 51 6.79 1.40 6.32
N GLN A 52 5.48 1.64 6.25
CA GLN A 52 4.58 0.81 5.45
C GLN A 52 4.82 1.02 3.94
N ALA A 53 5.12 2.24 3.50
CA ALA A 53 5.55 2.51 2.13
C ALA A 53 6.83 1.73 1.79
N ALA A 54 7.86 1.82 2.63
CA ALA A 54 9.12 1.09 2.45
C ALA A 54 8.90 -0.43 2.45
N ASN A 55 8.13 -0.98 3.43
CA ASN A 55 7.78 -2.41 3.47
C ASN A 55 7.12 -2.89 2.19
N THR A 56 6.25 -2.07 1.60
CA THR A 56 5.56 -2.42 0.36
C THR A 56 6.54 -2.46 -0.82
N ILE A 57 7.43 -1.48 -0.93
CA ILE A 57 8.44 -1.44 -2.00
C ILE A 57 9.43 -2.60 -1.85
N GLU A 58 9.96 -2.85 -0.66
CA GLU A 58 10.86 -3.97 -0.37
C GLU A 58 10.22 -5.33 -0.70
N ALA A 59 8.92 -5.51 -0.40
CA ALA A 59 8.20 -6.72 -0.78
C ALA A 59 8.13 -6.89 -2.30
N ILE A 60 7.90 -5.80 -3.03
CA ILE A 60 7.86 -5.80 -4.51
C ILE A 60 9.24 -6.13 -5.09
N GLU A 61 10.30 -5.52 -4.54
CA GLU A 61 11.69 -5.80 -4.94
C GLU A 61 12.11 -7.24 -4.64
N ALA A 62 11.61 -7.81 -3.54
CA ALA A 62 11.81 -9.23 -3.19
C ALA A 62 11.03 -10.19 -4.08
N GLY A 63 10.22 -9.69 -5.02
CA GLY A 63 9.46 -10.50 -5.97
C GLY A 63 8.12 -11.00 -5.44
N SER A 64 7.53 -10.29 -4.46
CA SER A 64 6.18 -10.62 -3.97
C SER A 64 5.15 -10.53 -5.09
N SER A 65 4.31 -11.54 -5.20
CA SER A 65 3.14 -11.57 -6.09
C SER A 65 1.81 -11.41 -5.33
N LEU A 66 1.86 -11.40 -4.00
CA LEU A 66 0.68 -11.27 -3.14
C LEU A 66 1.01 -10.44 -1.89
N LEU A 67 0.30 -9.34 -1.71
CA LEU A 67 0.36 -8.53 -0.50
C LEU A 67 -0.80 -8.90 0.44
N LEU A 68 -0.47 -9.17 1.69
CA LEU A 68 -1.43 -9.43 2.76
C LEU A 68 -1.45 -8.22 3.68
N ILE A 69 -2.57 -7.53 3.74
CA ILE A 69 -2.72 -6.26 4.47
C ILE A 69 -3.89 -6.36 5.43
N ASP A 70 -3.69 -5.85 6.63
CA ASP A 70 -4.72 -5.76 7.65
C ASP A 70 -4.88 -4.29 8.05
N GLU A 71 -6.12 -3.76 7.96
CA GLU A 71 -6.44 -2.37 8.28
C GLU A 71 -5.98 -2.00 9.69
N ASP A 72 -6.18 -2.89 10.67
CA ASP A 72 -5.87 -2.63 12.08
C ASP A 72 -4.36 -2.49 12.36
N THR A 73 -3.52 -3.06 11.51
CA THR A 73 -2.05 -2.98 11.62
C THR A 73 -1.42 -2.01 10.60
N SER A 74 -2.25 -1.23 9.94
CA SER A 74 -1.84 -0.30 8.88
C SER A 74 -1.95 1.15 9.33
N ALA A 75 -1.10 2.01 8.77
CA ALA A 75 -1.24 3.45 8.92
C ALA A 75 -2.45 3.94 8.12
N THR A 76 -3.43 4.55 8.77
CA THR A 76 -4.69 4.96 8.13
C THR A 76 -4.45 5.87 6.91
N ASN A 77 -3.56 6.86 7.03
CA ASN A 77 -3.24 7.80 5.97
C ASN A 77 -2.47 7.17 4.80
N PHE A 78 -1.77 6.05 5.04
CA PHE A 78 -1.19 5.25 3.97
C PHE A 78 -2.25 4.45 3.22
N MET A 79 -3.26 3.93 3.92
CA MET A 79 -4.29 3.09 3.32
C MET A 79 -5.29 3.89 2.49
N ILE A 80 -5.81 4.96 3.08
CA ILE A 80 -6.85 5.81 2.48
C ILE A 80 -6.72 7.23 3.00
N ARG A 81 -7.23 8.18 2.21
CA ARG A 81 -7.44 9.54 2.65
C ARG A 81 -8.93 9.84 2.67
N ASP A 82 -9.38 10.50 3.71
CA ASP A 82 -10.76 10.97 3.86
C ASP A 82 -11.10 12.00 2.79
N GLU A 83 -12.28 11.88 2.18
CA GLU A 83 -12.72 12.77 1.10
C GLU A 83 -12.86 14.24 1.55
N LEU A 84 -13.26 14.46 2.80
CA LEU A 84 -13.38 15.81 3.34
C LEU A 84 -11.99 16.45 3.52
N MET A 85 -11.02 15.68 3.97
CA MET A 85 -9.63 16.12 4.05
C MET A 85 -9.06 16.46 2.67
N GLU A 86 -9.39 15.69 1.63
CA GLU A 86 -8.95 15.97 0.24
C GLU A 86 -9.54 17.27 -0.31
N GLN A 87 -10.71 17.72 0.15
CA GLN A 87 -11.32 18.98 -0.26
C GLN A 87 -10.68 20.19 0.42
N VAL A 88 -10.17 20.04 1.63
CA VAL A 88 -9.62 21.14 2.45
C VAL A 88 -8.12 21.29 2.23
N ILE A 89 -7.41 20.17 2.11
CA ILE A 89 -5.95 20.17 1.92
C ILE A 89 -5.66 19.79 0.47
N ALA A 90 -5.08 20.71 -0.28
CA ALA A 90 -4.72 20.46 -1.67
C ALA A 90 -3.76 19.27 -1.83
N ALA A 91 -3.91 18.53 -2.91
CA ALA A 91 -3.15 17.29 -3.16
C ALA A 91 -1.63 17.50 -3.28
N ASP A 92 -1.18 18.69 -3.68
CA ASP A 92 0.22 19.09 -3.77
C ASP A 92 0.89 19.33 -2.41
N HIS A 93 0.09 19.55 -1.36
CA HIS A 93 0.55 19.64 0.03
C HIS A 93 0.54 18.30 0.78
N GLU A 94 0.03 17.24 0.15
CA GLU A 94 -0.03 15.90 0.74
C GLU A 94 1.06 15.00 0.15
N PRO A 95 2.07 14.63 0.93
CA PRO A 95 3.17 13.81 0.43
C PRO A 95 2.76 12.35 0.15
N ILE A 96 1.66 11.86 0.76
CA ILE A 96 1.26 10.46 0.69
C ILE A 96 0.26 10.24 -0.43
N VAL A 97 0.57 9.32 -1.32
CA VAL A 97 -0.38 8.73 -2.28
C VAL A 97 -0.96 7.47 -1.63
N PRO A 98 -2.24 7.45 -1.21
CA PRO A 98 -2.81 6.34 -0.50
C PRO A 98 -2.80 5.03 -1.29
N PHE A 99 -2.67 3.90 -0.61
CA PHE A 99 -2.62 2.56 -1.19
C PHE A 99 -3.84 2.27 -2.08
N ILE A 100 -5.03 2.73 -1.69
CA ILE A 100 -6.25 2.56 -2.50
C ILE A 100 -6.12 3.13 -3.92
N LYS A 101 -5.32 4.19 -4.12
CA LYS A 101 -5.06 4.78 -5.44
C LYS A 101 -4.11 3.93 -6.28
N ARG A 102 -3.30 3.06 -5.65
CA ARG A 102 -2.24 2.27 -6.28
C ARG A 102 -2.58 0.80 -6.47
N VAL A 103 -3.47 0.23 -5.65
CA VAL A 103 -3.74 -1.22 -5.64
C VAL A 103 -4.11 -1.79 -7.00
N ARG A 104 -4.92 -1.08 -7.81
CA ARG A 104 -5.28 -1.50 -9.16
C ARG A 104 -4.13 -1.38 -10.15
N GLN A 105 -3.25 -0.42 -9.96
CA GLN A 105 -2.04 -0.25 -10.77
C GLN A 105 -1.04 -1.36 -10.47
N LEU A 106 -0.81 -1.70 -9.21
CA LEU A 106 0.03 -2.83 -8.81
C LEU A 106 -0.43 -4.14 -9.45
N TYR A 107 -1.74 -4.40 -9.46
CA TYR A 107 -2.29 -5.59 -10.10
C TYR A 107 -2.06 -5.57 -11.62
N ARG A 108 -2.43 -4.48 -12.30
CA ARG A 108 -2.38 -4.41 -13.78
C ARG A 108 -0.98 -4.36 -14.36
N GLU A 109 -0.04 -3.68 -13.68
CA GLU A 109 1.30 -3.41 -14.22
C GLU A 109 2.39 -4.32 -13.66
N LYS A 110 2.14 -4.94 -12.49
CA LYS A 110 3.12 -5.74 -11.77
C LYS A 110 2.67 -7.16 -11.47
N ASP A 111 1.42 -7.51 -11.80
CA ASP A 111 0.81 -8.81 -11.48
C ASP A 111 0.80 -9.10 -9.95
N ILE A 112 0.69 -8.03 -9.14
CA ILE A 112 0.66 -8.15 -7.68
C ILE A 112 -0.78 -8.12 -7.21
N SER A 113 -1.24 -9.24 -6.67
CA SER A 113 -2.53 -9.35 -6.00
C SER A 113 -2.48 -8.80 -4.57
N THR A 114 -3.63 -8.41 -4.04
CA THR A 114 -3.74 -7.96 -2.65
C THR A 114 -4.92 -8.63 -1.97
N ILE A 115 -4.71 -9.16 -0.77
CA ILE A 115 -5.76 -9.55 0.16
C ILE A 115 -5.74 -8.53 1.29
N LEU A 116 -6.86 -7.82 1.44
CA LEU A 116 -7.04 -6.81 2.48
C LEU A 116 -8.12 -7.24 3.45
N VAL A 117 -7.79 -7.30 4.74
CA VAL A 117 -8.76 -7.40 5.82
C VAL A 117 -9.16 -5.98 6.22
N ALA A 118 -10.44 -5.64 6.07
CA ALA A 118 -10.97 -4.31 6.38
C ALA A 118 -12.12 -4.43 7.38
N GLY A 119 -12.01 -3.72 8.50
CA GLY A 119 -13.04 -3.69 9.54
C GLY A 119 -13.97 -2.48 9.44
N SER A 120 -13.47 -1.35 8.93
CA SER A 120 -14.20 -0.07 8.95
C SER A 120 -14.25 0.66 7.61
N CYS A 121 -13.32 0.40 6.69
CA CYS A 121 -13.19 1.15 5.45
C CYS A 121 -13.89 0.50 4.25
N GLY A 122 -15.14 0.89 3.98
CA GLY A 122 -15.91 0.45 2.81
C GLY A 122 -15.42 0.99 1.45
N SER A 123 -14.54 1.98 1.43
CA SER A 123 -14.04 2.56 0.19
C SER A 123 -13.28 1.55 -0.68
N PHE A 124 -12.71 0.51 -0.09
CA PHE A 124 -12.05 -0.56 -0.83
C PHE A 124 -13.00 -1.39 -1.70
N PHE A 125 -14.33 -1.35 -1.48
CA PHE A 125 -15.31 -1.99 -2.37
C PHE A 125 -15.26 -1.47 -3.81
N HIS A 126 -14.80 -0.24 -4.01
CA HIS A 126 -14.63 0.34 -5.36
C HIS A 126 -13.54 -0.35 -6.16
N VAL A 127 -12.47 -0.76 -5.50
CA VAL A 127 -11.26 -1.31 -6.14
C VAL A 127 -11.13 -2.83 -6.02
N ALA A 128 -11.86 -3.47 -5.09
CA ALA A 128 -11.84 -4.91 -4.91
C ALA A 128 -12.46 -5.66 -6.10
N ASP A 129 -11.91 -6.79 -6.51
CA ASP A 129 -12.53 -7.70 -7.49
C ASP A 129 -13.50 -8.66 -6.80
N GLN A 130 -13.17 -9.11 -5.61
CA GLN A 130 -13.98 -10.00 -4.78
C GLN A 130 -14.08 -9.44 -3.36
N VAL A 131 -15.27 -9.59 -2.75
CA VAL A 131 -15.53 -9.18 -1.36
C VAL A 131 -16.14 -10.36 -0.62
N ILE A 132 -15.46 -10.75 0.47
CA ILE A 132 -15.88 -11.82 1.37
C ILE A 132 -16.15 -11.20 2.74
N GLN A 133 -17.36 -11.37 3.24
CA GLN A 133 -17.74 -11.02 4.61
C GLN A 133 -17.48 -12.22 5.52
N MET A 134 -16.87 -11.96 6.67
CA MET A 134 -16.80 -12.95 7.76
C MET A 134 -18.02 -12.74 8.67
N ASP A 135 -19.07 -13.55 8.49
CA ASP A 135 -20.27 -13.52 9.33
C ASP A 135 -20.19 -14.65 10.38
N ARG A 136 -20.01 -14.28 11.66
CA ARG A 136 -19.83 -15.23 12.77
C ARG A 136 -18.79 -16.32 12.46
N TYR A 137 -17.63 -15.88 11.97
CA TYR A 137 -16.51 -16.73 11.53
C TYR A 137 -16.78 -17.61 10.30
N LEU A 138 -17.90 -17.44 9.60
CA LEU A 138 -18.19 -18.13 8.34
C LEU A 138 -18.00 -17.17 7.17
N PRO A 139 -17.24 -17.56 6.13
CA PRO A 139 -17.04 -16.74 4.95
C PRO A 139 -18.31 -16.71 4.08
N LYS A 140 -18.72 -15.51 3.67
CA LYS A 140 -19.84 -15.28 2.77
C LYS A 140 -19.42 -14.36 1.63
N GLU A 141 -19.58 -14.80 0.41
CA GLU A 141 -19.34 -13.98 -0.78
C GLU A 141 -20.43 -12.90 -0.90
N ILE A 142 -20.03 -11.63 -0.93
CA ILE A 142 -20.94 -10.46 -1.00
C ILE A 142 -20.50 -9.44 -2.06
N THR A 143 -19.75 -9.84 -3.07
CA THR A 143 -19.22 -8.91 -4.09
C THR A 143 -20.31 -8.12 -4.80
N LYS A 144 -21.43 -8.75 -5.13
CA LYS A 144 -22.54 -8.09 -5.81
C LYS A 144 -23.15 -6.97 -4.97
N GLU A 145 -23.38 -7.23 -3.70
CA GLU A 145 -23.92 -6.29 -2.73
C GLU A 145 -22.93 -5.12 -2.51
N ALA A 146 -21.66 -5.44 -2.30
CA ALA A 146 -20.60 -4.45 -2.13
C ALA A 146 -20.45 -3.55 -3.37
N LYS A 147 -20.48 -4.11 -4.58
CA LYS A 147 -20.42 -3.33 -5.83
C LYS A 147 -21.67 -2.49 -6.05
N LYS A 148 -22.86 -2.96 -5.65
CA LYS A 148 -24.09 -2.17 -5.69
C LYS A 148 -24.01 -0.98 -4.74
N ALA A 149 -23.53 -1.19 -3.51
CA ALA A 149 -23.32 -0.13 -2.54
C ALA A 149 -22.28 0.89 -3.04
N ALA A 150 -21.13 0.45 -3.57
CA ALA A 150 -20.10 1.31 -4.14
C ALA A 150 -20.64 2.19 -5.27
N LYS A 151 -21.52 1.69 -6.13
CA LYS A 151 -22.17 2.49 -7.18
C LYS A 151 -23.10 3.57 -6.63
N ALA A 152 -23.79 3.30 -5.51
CA ALA A 152 -24.67 4.27 -4.86
C ALA A 152 -23.89 5.40 -4.15
N TYR A 153 -22.66 5.12 -3.75
CA TYR A 153 -21.75 6.08 -3.09
C TYR A 153 -20.45 6.19 -3.87
N PRO A 154 -20.43 6.91 -5.01
CA PRO A 154 -19.27 6.96 -5.88
C PRO A 154 -18.07 7.61 -5.17
N LEU A 155 -16.91 6.99 -5.32
CA LEU A 155 -15.65 7.52 -4.81
C LEU A 155 -15.27 8.77 -5.62
N LYS A 156 -15.12 9.92 -4.96
CA LYS A 156 -14.73 11.18 -5.62
C LYS A 156 -13.23 11.25 -5.91
N MET A 157 -12.46 10.39 -5.27
CA MET A 157 -11.01 10.29 -5.41
C MET A 157 -10.63 9.85 -6.83
N LYS A 158 -9.73 10.56 -7.48
CA LYS A 158 -9.09 10.09 -8.73
C LYS A 158 -8.08 9.00 -8.40
N LEU A 159 -8.22 7.83 -9.05
CA LEU A 159 -7.19 6.80 -9.02
C LEU A 159 -5.93 7.35 -9.71
N SER A 160 -4.76 6.97 -9.23
CA SER A 160 -3.50 7.48 -9.77
C SER A 160 -3.14 6.74 -11.06
N ASP A 161 -2.85 7.51 -12.13
CA ASP A 161 -2.36 7.00 -13.41
C ASP A 161 -0.88 7.38 -13.64
N ASP A 162 -0.16 7.73 -12.60
CA ASP A 162 1.24 8.17 -12.70
C ASP A 162 2.17 7.01 -13.09
N ASN A 163 2.98 7.22 -14.10
CA ASN A 163 3.99 6.28 -14.59
C ASN A 163 5.28 6.31 -13.74
N ILE A 164 5.20 6.19 -12.42
CA ILE A 164 6.41 5.98 -11.63
C ILE A 164 6.84 4.52 -11.79
N LYS A 165 7.99 4.33 -12.39
CA LYS A 165 8.58 3.00 -12.55
C LYS A 165 9.11 2.53 -11.20
N LEU A 166 8.50 1.49 -10.65
CA LEU A 166 9.09 0.73 -9.56
C LEU A 166 10.36 0.04 -10.07
N GLN A 167 11.46 0.21 -9.38
CA GLN A 167 12.68 -0.54 -9.65
C GLN A 167 12.42 -2.00 -9.32
N LYS A 168 12.76 -2.90 -10.24
CA LYS A 168 12.49 -4.34 -10.06
C LYS A 168 13.53 -5.08 -9.22
N GLN A 169 14.73 -4.53 -9.03
CA GLN A 169 15.82 -5.19 -8.30
C GLN A 169 16.82 -4.17 -7.76
N ARG A 170 17.21 -4.31 -6.52
CA ARG A 170 18.36 -3.64 -5.95
C ARG A 170 19.64 -4.32 -6.41
N LYS A 171 20.63 -3.52 -6.78
CA LYS A 171 21.98 -4.01 -7.03
C LYS A 171 22.73 -4.08 -5.70
N ILE A 172 22.89 -5.28 -5.16
CA ILE A 172 23.67 -5.50 -3.95
C ILE A 172 25.15 -5.56 -4.33
N THR A 173 25.95 -4.64 -3.82
CA THR A 173 27.41 -4.73 -3.90
C THR A 173 27.91 -5.34 -2.60
N LEU A 174 28.38 -6.58 -2.65
CA LEU A 174 29.01 -7.20 -1.50
C LEU A 174 30.34 -6.50 -1.21
N PRO A 175 30.67 -6.22 0.07
CA PRO A 175 32.01 -5.74 0.41
C PRO A 175 33.02 -6.79 -0.05
N LYS A 176 34.15 -6.31 -0.61
CA LYS A 176 35.27 -7.20 -0.91
C LYS A 176 35.74 -7.85 0.40
N ALA A 177 35.87 -9.17 0.41
CA ALA A 177 36.54 -9.83 1.52
C ALA A 177 37.94 -9.19 1.65
N GLU A 178 38.25 -8.68 2.84
CA GLU A 178 39.61 -8.31 3.19
C GLU A 178 40.37 -9.63 3.41
N ASP A 179 41.44 -9.84 2.61
CA ASP A 179 42.37 -10.99 2.76
C ASP A 179 43.17 -10.87 4.04
#